data_e2e00b25c85ec0538f68535d9d64d133
#
_entry.id   e2e00b25c85ec0538f68535d9d64d133
#
_cell.length_a   1.000
_cell.length_b   1.000
_cell.length_c   1.000
_cell.angle_alpha   90.00
_cell.angle_beta   90.00
_cell.angle_gamma   90.00
#
_symmetry.space_group_name_H-M   'P 1'
#
loop_
_entity.id
_entity.type
_entity.pdbx_description
1 polymer ?
#
loop_
_entity_poly.entity_id
_entity_poly.type
_entity_poly.pdbx_seq_one_letter_code
_entity_poly.pdbx_strand_id
1 'polypeptide(L)'
;YDIQGQYWLSNTSTATELAVGTYMEHARNMLNSSQHSLKLAYEYKHKGHHLEAGLGFRHESVRERSREWEYRDSSGYSMPHNPEALEIIYNLRSENSTSSNHLEMYAQDTWRRETAKGIFSLNYGLRLSYWSWNGEWLCSPRASLTFIPKNHDNMTLRLATGLYYQRPFYKELRDTLSNGATTIVQLNK
;
A
#
# COMPACT_ATOMS: atom_id res chain seq x y z
N TYR A 1 -17.56 -13.98 22.88
CA TYR A 1 -16.97 -15.20 23.48
C TYR A 1 -17.30 -16.36 22.55
N ASP A 2 -16.34 -16.79 21.75
CA ASP A 2 -16.45 -18.04 21.02
C ASP A 2 -15.75 -19.12 21.85
N ILE A 3 -16.53 -19.93 22.54
CA ILE A 3 -16.03 -21.16 23.13
C ILE A 3 -16.06 -22.21 22.00
N GLN A 4 -15.01 -22.23 21.21
CA GLN A 4 -14.78 -23.35 20.30
C GLN A 4 -13.96 -24.39 21.06
N GLY A 5 -14.51 -25.55 21.32
CA GLY A 5 -13.70 -26.61 21.90
C GLY A 5 -14.40 -27.63 22.74
N GLN A 6 -15.72 -27.72 22.72
CA GLN A 6 -16.36 -28.95 23.13
C GLN A 6 -16.42 -29.92 21.95
N TYR A 7 -15.36 -30.70 21.75
CA TYR A 7 -15.38 -31.79 20.80
C TYR A 7 -15.98 -33.02 21.47
N TRP A 8 -17.11 -33.47 20.94
CA TRP A 8 -17.63 -34.79 21.28
C TRP A 8 -16.85 -35.83 20.50
N LEU A 9 -15.89 -36.45 21.14
CA LEU A 9 -15.10 -37.53 20.54
C LEU A 9 -15.93 -38.83 20.61
N SER A 10 -16.53 -39.18 19.51
CA SER A 10 -17.28 -40.44 19.39
C SER A 10 -16.39 -41.69 19.32
N ASN A 11 -15.07 -41.52 19.01
CA ASN A 11 -14.13 -42.61 18.90
C ASN A 11 -12.70 -42.17 19.25
N THR A 12 -12.34 -42.25 20.51
CA THR A 12 -11.01 -41.85 21.01
C THR A 12 -9.91 -42.86 20.66
N SER A 13 -10.24 -44.07 20.26
CA SER A 13 -9.26 -45.13 19.97
C SER A 13 -8.55 -44.94 18.61
N THR A 14 -9.09 -44.11 17.72
CA THR A 14 -8.52 -43.82 16.42
C THR A 14 -7.95 -42.40 16.28
N ALA A 15 -8.07 -41.56 17.29
CA ALA A 15 -7.56 -40.22 17.28
C ALA A 15 -6.05 -40.22 17.50
N THR A 16 -5.28 -39.76 16.53
CA THR A 16 -3.82 -39.57 16.60
C THR A 16 -3.44 -38.28 17.28
N GLU A 17 -4.31 -37.25 17.25
CA GLU A 17 -4.12 -35.96 17.92
C GLU A 17 -5.44 -35.51 18.57
N LEU A 18 -5.37 -35.16 19.83
CA LEU A 18 -6.46 -34.59 20.61
C LEU A 18 -6.08 -33.16 20.99
N ALA A 19 -6.69 -32.17 20.38
CA ALA A 19 -6.64 -30.81 20.84
C ALA A 19 -7.81 -30.53 21.80
N VAL A 20 -7.51 -30.50 23.10
CA VAL A 20 -8.47 -30.16 24.15
C VAL A 20 -8.00 -28.88 24.81
N GLY A 21 -8.86 -27.88 24.88
CA GLY A 21 -8.53 -26.62 25.52
C GLY A 21 -9.57 -25.54 25.23
N THR A 22 -9.37 -24.41 25.86
CA THR A 22 -10.15 -23.19 25.66
C THR A 22 -9.23 -22.10 25.16
N TYR A 23 -9.69 -21.31 24.19
CA TYR A 23 -8.98 -20.11 23.81
C TYR A 23 -9.93 -18.90 23.79
N MET A 24 -9.35 -17.74 24.04
CA MET A 24 -10.03 -16.46 23.95
C MET A 24 -9.19 -15.49 23.16
N GLU A 25 -9.71 -15.05 22.05
CA GLU A 25 -9.09 -14.02 21.22
C GLU A 25 -9.80 -12.68 21.40
N HIS A 26 -9.05 -11.62 21.38
CA HIS A 26 -9.58 -10.27 21.37
C HIS A 26 -8.79 -9.41 20.42
N ALA A 27 -9.49 -8.69 19.55
CA ALA A 27 -8.91 -7.69 18.67
C ALA A 27 -9.67 -6.36 18.78
N ARG A 28 -8.93 -5.27 18.98
CA ARG A 28 -9.46 -3.92 18.94
C ARG A 28 -8.53 -3.05 18.13
N ASN A 29 -8.85 -2.89 16.85
CA ASN A 29 -8.07 -2.15 15.90
C ASN A 29 -8.81 -0.88 15.48
N MET A 30 -8.10 0.23 15.47
CA MET A 30 -8.59 1.54 15.04
C MET A 30 -7.61 2.13 14.04
N LEU A 31 -8.11 2.54 12.89
CA LEU A 31 -7.36 3.25 11.87
C LEU A 31 -8.12 4.53 11.51
N ASN A 32 -7.50 5.67 11.78
CA ASN A 32 -7.96 6.97 11.35
C ASN A 32 -7.00 7.51 10.29
N SER A 33 -7.51 7.76 9.11
CA SER A 33 -6.74 8.37 8.02
C SER A 33 -7.46 9.62 7.53
N SER A 34 -6.74 10.71 7.41
CA SER A 34 -7.23 11.94 6.79
C SER A 34 -6.29 12.38 5.69
N GLN A 35 -6.86 12.80 4.57
CA GLN A 35 -6.10 13.29 3.43
C GLN A 35 -6.73 14.58 2.92
N HIS A 36 -5.90 15.62 2.83
CA HIS A 36 -6.26 16.89 2.22
C HIS A 36 -5.42 17.06 0.95
N SER A 37 -6.08 17.33 -0.17
CA SER A 37 -5.37 17.50 -1.44
C SER A 37 -5.84 18.74 -2.18
N LEU A 38 -4.86 19.45 -2.76
CA LEU A 38 -5.08 20.57 -3.67
C LEU A 38 -4.38 20.25 -4.98
N LYS A 39 -5.07 20.42 -6.10
CA LYS A 39 -4.49 20.23 -7.44
C LYS A 39 -4.81 21.43 -8.31
N LEU A 40 -3.80 21.89 -9.03
CA LEU A 40 -3.89 22.90 -10.06
C LEU A 40 -3.45 22.27 -11.37
N ALA A 41 -4.18 22.53 -12.44
CA ALA A 41 -3.85 22.06 -13.77
C ALA A 41 -3.98 23.21 -14.77
N TYR A 42 -3.07 23.23 -15.73
CA TYR A 42 -3.01 24.19 -16.82
C TYR A 42 -2.89 23.44 -18.13
N GLU A 43 -3.66 23.86 -19.11
CA GLU A 43 -3.66 23.32 -20.46
C GLU A 43 -3.54 24.45 -21.48
N TYR A 44 -2.66 24.26 -22.47
CA TYR A 44 -2.47 25.21 -23.54
C TYR A 44 -2.28 24.52 -24.89
N LYS A 45 -3.04 24.94 -25.90
CA LYS A 45 -2.99 24.38 -27.25
C LYS A 45 -2.56 25.45 -28.25
N HIS A 46 -1.51 25.16 -29.00
CA HIS A 46 -1.04 26.07 -30.04
C HIS A 46 -0.25 25.32 -31.14
N LYS A 47 -0.61 25.52 -32.41
CA LYS A 47 0.12 25.05 -33.61
C LYS A 47 0.61 23.60 -33.53
N GLY A 48 -0.25 22.67 -33.15
CA GLY A 48 0.08 21.25 -33.06
C GLY A 48 0.76 20.84 -31.76
N HIS A 49 0.99 21.76 -30.83
CA HIS A 49 1.42 21.51 -29.46
C HIS A 49 0.22 21.50 -28.53
N HIS A 50 0.23 20.57 -27.61
CA HIS A 50 -0.71 20.46 -26.51
C HIS A 50 0.08 20.32 -25.20
N LEU A 51 0.32 21.46 -24.56
CA LEU A 51 1.03 21.53 -23.29
C LEU A 51 0.07 21.35 -22.13
N GLU A 52 0.41 20.45 -21.23
CA GLU A 52 -0.25 20.24 -19.96
C GLU A 52 0.75 20.36 -18.83
N ALA A 53 0.43 21.13 -17.81
CA ALA A 53 1.23 21.28 -16.63
C ALA A 53 0.35 21.23 -15.38
N GLY A 54 0.86 20.71 -14.29
CA GLY A 54 0.10 20.64 -13.06
C GLY A 54 0.97 20.65 -11.82
N LEU A 55 0.35 21.12 -10.74
CA LEU A 55 0.87 21.15 -9.39
C LEU A 55 -0.12 20.47 -8.47
N GLY A 56 0.35 19.52 -7.67
CA GLY A 56 -0.44 18.82 -6.67
C GLY A 56 0.24 18.91 -5.30
N PHE A 57 -0.54 19.26 -4.29
CA PHE A 57 -0.14 19.16 -2.90
C PHE A 57 -1.10 18.23 -2.18
N ARG A 58 -0.57 17.33 -1.34
CA ARG A 58 -1.34 16.41 -0.53
C ARG A 58 -0.72 16.33 0.85
N HIS A 59 -1.54 16.60 1.85
CA HIS A 59 -1.25 16.35 3.25
C HIS A 59 -1.98 15.09 3.68
N GLU A 60 -1.25 14.15 4.26
CA GLU A 60 -1.77 12.87 4.73
C GLU A 60 -1.42 12.68 6.20
N SER A 61 -2.41 12.31 7.02
CA SER A 61 -2.23 11.97 8.42
C SER A 61 -2.88 10.63 8.68
N VAL A 62 -2.11 9.71 9.24
CA VAL A 62 -2.57 8.35 9.60
C VAL A 62 -2.30 8.13 11.07
N ARG A 63 -3.33 7.70 11.80
CA ARG A 63 -3.21 7.24 13.18
C ARG A 63 -3.76 5.82 13.26
N GLU A 64 -2.90 4.92 13.67
CA GLU A 64 -3.22 3.50 13.86
C GLU A 64 -3.05 3.14 15.34
N ARG A 65 -4.01 2.37 15.84
CA ARG A 65 -3.94 1.75 17.14
C ARG A 65 -4.49 0.34 17.03
N SER A 66 -3.64 -0.64 17.29
CA SER A 66 -4.02 -2.06 17.29
C SER A 66 -3.70 -2.68 18.64
N ARG A 67 -4.63 -3.44 19.13
CA ARG A 67 -4.50 -4.23 20.35
C ARG A 67 -5.16 -5.57 20.12
N GLU A 68 -4.33 -6.60 20.07
CA GLU A 68 -4.79 -7.97 19.89
C GLU A 68 -4.11 -8.83 20.94
N TRP A 69 -4.85 -9.74 21.54
CA TRP A 69 -4.31 -10.72 22.48
C TRP A 69 -5.05 -12.02 22.39
N GLU A 70 -4.36 -13.09 22.69
CA GLU A 70 -4.87 -14.44 22.77
C GLU A 70 -4.46 -15.07 24.08
N TYR A 71 -5.45 -15.60 24.76
CA TYR A 71 -5.28 -16.48 25.92
C TYR A 71 -5.60 -17.91 25.50
N ARG A 72 -4.78 -18.83 25.94
CA ARG A 72 -4.98 -20.24 25.64
C ARG A 72 -4.77 -21.09 26.89
N ASP A 73 -5.66 -22.06 27.08
CA ASP A 73 -5.53 -23.15 28.03
C ASP A 73 -5.61 -24.47 27.27
N SER A 74 -4.59 -25.29 27.39
CA SER A 74 -4.50 -26.60 26.73
C SER A 74 -4.97 -27.75 27.61
N SER A 75 -5.46 -27.48 28.80
CA SER A 75 -5.86 -28.52 29.79
C SER A 75 -4.76 -29.54 30.08
N GLY A 76 -3.49 -29.13 29.94
CA GLY A 76 -2.30 -29.94 30.23
C GLY A 76 -1.82 -30.90 29.14
N TYR A 77 -2.47 -30.90 27.95
CA TYR A 77 -2.11 -31.85 26.89
C TYR A 77 -1.00 -31.36 25.96
N SER A 78 -0.96 -30.09 25.64
CA SER A 78 0.01 -29.52 24.68
C SER A 78 0.88 -28.42 25.23
N MET A 79 0.52 -27.85 26.37
CA MET A 79 1.23 -26.77 27.07
C MET A 79 1.15 -27.00 28.58
N PRO A 80 2.00 -26.34 29.39
CA PRO A 80 1.84 -26.35 30.82
C PRO A 80 0.44 -25.91 31.21
N HIS A 81 -0.29 -26.75 31.88
CA HIS A 81 -1.62 -26.43 32.36
C HIS A 81 -1.59 -25.58 33.62
N ASN A 82 -2.26 -24.45 33.58
CA ASN A 82 -2.50 -23.64 34.76
C ASN A 82 -3.99 -23.68 35.11
N PRO A 83 -4.40 -24.37 36.17
CA PRO A 83 -5.80 -24.53 36.53
C PRO A 83 -6.45 -23.24 37.02
N GLU A 84 -5.67 -22.23 37.38
CA GLU A 84 -6.17 -21.00 38.00
C GLU A 84 -6.30 -19.86 37.01
N ALA A 85 -5.55 -19.88 35.89
CA ALA A 85 -5.55 -18.76 34.92
C ALA A 85 -5.20 -19.21 33.51
N LEU A 86 -5.83 -18.55 32.52
CA LEU A 86 -5.45 -18.64 31.10
C LEU A 86 -4.13 -17.88 30.88
N GLU A 87 -3.23 -18.46 30.11
CA GLU A 87 -1.97 -17.82 29.78
C GLU A 87 -2.06 -16.99 28.49
N ILE A 88 -1.42 -15.82 28.51
CA ILE A 88 -1.24 -14.99 27.31
C ILE A 88 -0.18 -15.64 26.45
N ILE A 89 -0.53 -16.07 25.25
CA ILE A 89 0.39 -16.62 24.28
C ILE A 89 0.70 -15.64 23.16
N TYR A 90 -0.18 -14.66 22.94
CA TYR A 90 -0.01 -13.65 21.93
C TYR A 90 -0.52 -12.30 22.42
N ASN A 91 0.27 -11.25 22.22
CA ASN A 91 -0.11 -9.89 22.55
C ASN A 91 0.53 -8.94 21.53
N LEU A 92 -0.30 -8.37 20.65
CA LEU A 92 0.10 -7.37 19.69
C LEU A 92 -0.30 -5.97 20.19
N ARG A 93 0.66 -5.07 20.22
CA ARG A 93 0.42 -3.65 20.48
C ARG A 93 1.02 -2.81 19.36
N SER A 94 0.20 -1.92 18.83
CA SER A 94 0.64 -0.90 17.87
C SER A 94 -0.04 0.41 18.21
N GLU A 95 0.72 1.48 18.30
CA GLU A 95 0.21 2.84 18.38
C GLU A 95 1.14 3.74 17.58
N ASN A 96 0.75 3.98 16.32
CA ASN A 96 1.52 4.74 15.39
C ASN A 96 0.73 5.95 14.91
N SER A 97 1.41 7.08 14.82
CA SER A 97 0.86 8.30 14.22
C SER A 97 1.90 8.86 13.27
N THR A 98 1.49 9.09 12.05
CA THR A 98 2.35 9.68 11.03
C THR A 98 1.62 10.79 10.29
N SER A 99 2.39 11.79 9.89
CA SER A 99 1.91 12.89 9.07
C SER A 99 2.96 13.20 8.02
N SER A 100 2.54 13.30 6.77
CA SER A 100 3.44 13.57 5.65
C SER A 100 2.83 14.48 4.61
N ASN A 101 3.70 15.23 3.93
CA ASN A 101 3.34 16.10 2.83
C ASN A 101 3.90 15.54 1.53
N HIS A 102 3.09 15.56 0.50
CA HIS A 102 3.48 15.19 -0.86
C HIS A 102 3.31 16.40 -1.77
N LEU A 103 4.35 16.71 -2.51
CA LEU A 103 4.33 17.70 -3.57
C LEU A 103 4.57 17.00 -4.89
N GLU A 104 3.71 17.23 -5.86
CA GLU A 104 3.83 16.69 -7.21
C GLU A 104 3.76 17.83 -8.23
N MET A 105 4.67 17.81 -9.18
CA MET A 105 4.69 18.73 -10.30
C MET A 105 4.87 17.93 -11.57
N TYR A 106 4.16 18.30 -12.62
CA TYR A 106 4.37 17.70 -13.93
C TYR A 106 4.22 18.74 -15.02
N ALA A 107 4.96 18.50 -16.10
CA ALA A 107 4.78 19.19 -17.37
C ALA A 107 4.96 18.18 -18.49
N GLN A 108 4.06 18.21 -19.45
CA GLN A 108 4.13 17.36 -20.64
C GLN A 108 3.64 18.14 -21.86
N ASP A 109 4.23 17.83 -23.01
CA ASP A 109 3.78 18.36 -24.29
C ASP A 109 3.52 17.22 -25.26
N THR A 110 2.42 17.32 -25.99
CA THR A 110 2.08 16.45 -27.09
C THR A 110 2.18 17.26 -28.37
N TRP A 111 3.25 17.04 -29.12
CA TRP A 111 3.42 17.61 -30.44
C TRP A 111 2.88 16.68 -31.50
N ARG A 112 1.94 17.19 -32.28
CA ARG A 112 1.31 16.44 -33.40
C ARG A 112 1.58 17.16 -34.71
N ARG A 113 2.07 16.41 -35.69
CA ARG A 113 2.33 16.90 -37.04
C ARG A 113 1.81 15.93 -38.09
N GLU A 114 1.03 16.47 -39.00
CA GLU A 114 0.59 15.76 -40.19
C GLU A 114 1.60 15.97 -41.33
N THR A 115 1.97 14.89 -41.99
CA THR A 115 2.91 14.85 -43.13
C THR A 115 2.30 14.10 -44.29
N ALA A 116 2.92 14.17 -45.48
CA ALA A 116 2.48 13.41 -46.62
C ALA A 116 2.48 11.88 -46.40
N LYS A 117 3.34 11.38 -45.50
CA LYS A 117 3.48 9.94 -45.18
C LYS A 117 2.56 9.46 -44.07
N GLY A 118 2.02 10.35 -43.25
CA GLY A 118 1.20 10.01 -42.13
C GLY A 118 1.24 11.05 -41.00
N ILE A 119 0.67 10.69 -39.86
CA ILE A 119 0.58 11.54 -38.68
C ILE A 119 1.64 11.10 -37.67
N PHE A 120 2.49 12.02 -37.27
CA PHE A 120 3.42 11.85 -36.15
C PHE A 120 2.86 12.53 -34.91
N SER A 121 2.96 11.84 -33.78
CA SER A 121 2.63 12.40 -32.47
C SER A 121 3.74 12.04 -31.50
N LEU A 122 4.43 13.05 -30.98
CA LEU A 122 5.47 12.94 -29.95
C LEU A 122 4.91 13.49 -28.63
N ASN A 123 4.82 12.62 -27.63
CA ASN A 123 4.47 13.02 -26.27
C ASN A 123 5.73 12.88 -25.41
N TYR A 124 6.08 13.94 -24.71
CA TYR A 124 7.21 13.93 -23.78
C TYR A 124 6.87 14.77 -22.55
N GLY A 125 7.39 14.36 -21.42
CA GLY A 125 7.09 15.04 -20.16
C GLY A 125 7.97 14.61 -19.02
N LEU A 126 7.88 15.40 -17.97
CA LEU A 126 8.61 15.22 -16.73
C LEU A 126 7.64 15.31 -15.57
N ARG A 127 7.77 14.39 -14.61
CA ARG A 127 7.09 14.46 -13.33
C ARG A 127 8.12 14.48 -12.22
N LEU A 128 7.99 15.45 -11.34
CA LEU A 128 8.76 15.58 -10.11
C LEU A 128 7.83 15.34 -8.94
N SER A 129 8.28 14.58 -7.97
CA SER A 129 7.53 14.36 -6.75
C SER A 129 8.44 14.39 -5.54
N TYR A 130 7.98 15.06 -4.51
CA TYR A 130 8.64 15.19 -3.21
C TYR A 130 7.80 14.55 -2.11
N TRP A 131 8.45 13.86 -1.18
CA TRP A 131 7.82 13.30 0.00
C TRP A 131 8.55 13.72 1.26
N SER A 132 7.84 14.38 2.17
CA SER A 132 8.45 14.93 3.38
C SER A 132 8.83 13.88 4.42
N TRP A 133 8.31 12.66 4.32
CA TRP A 133 8.61 11.57 5.25
C TRP A 133 10.09 11.18 5.24
N ASN A 134 10.66 11.00 4.06
CA ASN A 134 12.07 10.65 3.86
C ASN A 134 12.90 11.76 3.20
N GLY A 135 12.28 12.91 2.87
CA GLY A 135 12.96 14.02 2.20
C GLY A 135 13.35 13.76 0.76
N GLU A 136 12.78 12.73 0.12
CA GLU A 136 13.21 12.26 -1.19
C GLU A 136 12.51 12.97 -2.35
N TRP A 137 13.30 13.30 -3.38
CA TRP A 137 12.83 13.77 -4.68
C TRP A 137 12.92 12.66 -5.71
N LEU A 138 11.82 12.39 -6.38
CA LEU A 138 11.75 11.43 -7.49
C LEU A 138 11.46 12.17 -8.79
N CYS A 139 12.27 11.87 -9.81
CA CYS A 139 12.15 12.43 -11.15
C CYS A 139 11.78 11.34 -12.14
N SER A 140 10.65 11.49 -12.82
CA SER A 140 10.09 10.49 -13.73
C SER A 140 9.92 11.08 -15.14
N PRO A 141 10.97 11.08 -15.98
CA PRO A 141 10.87 11.45 -17.38
C PRO A 141 10.15 10.37 -18.17
N ARG A 142 9.39 10.78 -19.17
CA ARG A 142 8.69 9.88 -20.10
C ARG A 142 8.64 10.47 -21.50
N ALA A 143 8.69 9.61 -22.50
CA ALA A 143 8.51 9.98 -23.88
C ALA A 143 7.79 8.85 -24.63
N SER A 144 6.97 9.21 -25.60
CA SER A 144 6.37 8.26 -26.53
C SER A 144 6.22 8.88 -27.92
N LEU A 145 6.55 8.11 -28.93
CA LEU A 145 6.39 8.46 -30.34
C LEU A 145 5.31 7.55 -30.93
N THR A 146 4.34 8.14 -31.59
CA THR A 146 3.29 7.43 -32.32
C THR A 146 3.32 7.85 -33.77
N PHE A 147 3.24 6.89 -34.67
CA PHE A 147 3.14 7.11 -36.11
C PHE A 147 1.95 6.35 -36.70
N ILE A 148 1.10 7.06 -37.44
CA ILE A 148 -0.07 6.49 -38.16
C ILE A 148 0.17 6.74 -39.66
N PRO A 149 0.48 5.69 -40.43
CA PRO A 149 0.71 5.82 -41.87
C PRO A 149 -0.59 6.20 -42.60
N LYS A 150 -0.50 7.09 -43.59
CA LYS A 150 -1.66 7.57 -44.34
C LYS A 150 -2.32 6.49 -45.26
N ASN A 151 -1.54 5.50 -45.68
CA ASN A 151 -2.01 4.45 -46.56
C ASN A 151 -2.54 3.20 -45.82
N HIS A 152 -2.45 3.19 -44.50
CA HIS A 152 -2.85 2.08 -43.64
C HIS A 152 -3.49 2.63 -42.36
N ASP A 153 -4.72 3.14 -42.50
CA ASP A 153 -5.43 3.78 -41.35
C ASP A 153 -5.69 2.83 -40.18
N ASN A 154 -5.60 1.52 -40.42
CA ASN A 154 -5.76 0.49 -39.40
C ASN A 154 -4.44 0.14 -38.68
N MET A 155 -3.31 0.80 -39.02
CA MET A 155 -2.02 0.53 -38.45
C MET A 155 -1.53 1.71 -37.60
N THR A 156 -1.11 1.42 -36.37
CA THR A 156 -0.48 2.41 -35.48
C THR A 156 0.81 1.82 -34.92
N LEU A 157 1.91 2.52 -35.16
CA LEU A 157 3.22 2.20 -34.59
C LEU A 157 3.46 3.10 -33.39
N ARG A 158 3.83 2.50 -32.27
CA ARG A 158 4.11 3.23 -31.02
C ARG A 158 5.41 2.74 -30.37
N LEU A 159 6.27 3.70 -30.02
CA LEU A 159 7.45 3.50 -29.21
C LEU A 159 7.30 4.34 -27.94
N ALA A 160 7.55 3.76 -26.78
CA ALA A 160 7.47 4.47 -25.50
C ALA A 160 8.62 4.09 -24.59
N THR A 161 9.12 5.08 -23.85
CA THR A 161 10.15 4.91 -22.81
C THR A 161 9.87 5.83 -21.64
N GLY A 162 10.31 5.44 -20.45
CA GLY A 162 10.17 6.27 -19.26
C GLY A 162 10.73 5.58 -18.01
N LEU A 163 11.00 6.41 -17.00
CA LEU A 163 11.34 5.97 -15.67
C LEU A 163 10.12 6.12 -14.78
N TYR A 164 9.80 5.05 -14.05
CA TYR A 164 8.65 5.00 -13.17
C TYR A 164 9.11 4.63 -11.77
N TYR A 165 8.70 5.44 -10.80
CA TYR A 165 8.96 5.21 -9.39
C TYR A 165 7.64 5.07 -8.66
N GLN A 166 7.55 4.07 -7.79
CA GLN A 166 6.45 3.87 -6.88
C GLN A 166 6.97 4.01 -5.45
N ARG A 167 6.24 4.75 -4.63
CA ARG A 167 6.55 4.87 -3.21
C ARG A 167 5.96 3.71 -2.44
N PRO A 168 6.59 3.32 -1.32
CA PRO A 168 6.05 2.30 -0.45
C PRO A 168 4.71 2.76 0.14
N PHE A 169 3.80 1.82 0.32
CA PHE A 169 2.56 2.07 1.04
C PHE A 169 2.83 2.10 2.56
N TYR A 170 1.94 2.74 3.31
CA TYR A 170 2.01 2.78 4.77
C TYR A 170 2.25 1.41 5.42
N LYS A 171 1.64 0.36 4.88
CA LYS A 171 1.83 -1.03 5.34
C LYS A 171 3.28 -1.52 5.23
N GLU A 172 4.00 -1.10 4.20
CA GLU A 172 5.39 -1.50 3.93
C GLU A 172 6.39 -0.77 4.84
N LEU A 173 5.97 0.34 5.45
CA LEU A 173 6.77 1.08 6.43
C LEU A 173 6.69 0.49 7.84
N ARG A 174 5.85 -0.52 8.06
CA ARG A 174 5.68 -1.15 9.35
C ARG A 174 6.76 -2.19 9.58
N ASP A 175 7.44 -2.09 10.70
CA ASP A 175 8.38 -3.09 11.21
C ASP A 175 7.85 -3.71 12.50
N THR A 176 8.12 -4.99 12.70
CA THR A 176 7.62 -5.76 13.85
C THR A 176 8.77 -6.22 14.72
N LEU A 177 8.73 -5.83 16.00
CA LEU A 177 9.65 -6.32 17.01
C LEU A 177 8.90 -7.29 17.92
N SER A 178 9.34 -8.54 17.94
CA SER A 178 8.76 -9.58 18.80
C SER A 178 9.70 -9.93 19.94
N ASN A 179 9.16 -9.98 21.17
CA ASN A 179 9.87 -10.43 22.34
C ASN A 179 8.96 -11.39 23.12
N GLY A 180 9.20 -12.69 22.94
CA GLY A 180 8.31 -13.73 23.47
C GLY A 180 6.89 -13.61 22.92
N ALA A 181 5.90 -13.60 23.80
CA ALA A 181 4.48 -13.49 23.43
C ALA A 181 4.06 -12.08 23.00
N THR A 182 4.92 -11.05 23.19
CA THR A 182 4.56 -9.67 22.88
C THR A 182 5.20 -9.22 21.56
N THR A 183 4.38 -8.70 20.67
CA THR A 183 4.79 -8.10 19.40
C THR A 183 4.44 -6.61 19.39
N ILE A 184 5.41 -5.78 19.05
CA ILE A 184 5.25 -4.33 18.90
C ILE A 184 5.45 -3.98 17.42
N VAL A 185 4.57 -3.15 16.87
CA VAL A 185 4.70 -2.63 15.51
C VAL A 185 5.18 -1.18 15.55
N GLN A 186 6.23 -0.90 14.81
CA GLN A 186 6.83 0.43 14.64
C GLN A 186 6.83 0.85 13.17
N LEU A 187 7.02 2.15 12.92
CA LEU A 187 7.22 2.68 11.58
C LEU A 187 8.70 2.91 11.32
N ASN A 188 9.21 2.32 10.24
CA ASN A 188 10.55 2.60 9.74
C ASN A 188 10.54 3.89 8.89
N LYS A 189 11.58 4.71 9.09
CA LYS A 189 11.88 5.89 8.25
C LYS A 189 12.84 5.56 7.14
#